data_d1a4c2eb4544d51ef43db95730b7d09f
#
_entry.id   d1a4c2eb4544d51ef43db95730b7d09f
#
_cell.length_a   1.000
_cell.length_b   1.000
_cell.length_c   1.000
_cell.angle_alpha   90.00
_cell.angle_beta   90.00
_cell.angle_gamma   90.00
#
_symmetry.space_group_name_H-M   'P 1'
#
loop_
_entity.id
_entity.type
_entity.pdbx_description
1 polymer ?
#
loop_
_entity_poly.entity_id
_entity_poly.type
_entity_poly.pdbx_seq_one_letter_code
_entity_poly.pdbx_strand_id
1 'polypeptide(L)'
;MLVARTVLVDDPGDLVALLPPDAPLAWVHRGDGIVAWGEVARLETSGPTRFADAEQWWRGIAAHSVVRDAARLPGSGLLAFGSFGYADEPGTSVMVVPEVVVGRRGRRAWVTTIGRGRVSPPPALTAADAPATPVGAVFSDGAMSGAAWAAVVAGAVERIQAGELDKVVLARDLMVDLDEPLDVRTPLARLSAGYPACWTFHVDGFFGSTPELLLRRERGLVASRVLAGTIRRTGDDTHDLALAATLARSSKDLEEHEFAVRSVADALAPYCASMNLPDAPFVLHLPNVMHLATDVTGVLHDDASALALAAALHPSAAVGGTPTDAALRLIGEVEHLDRGRWAGPVGWIDADGDGEWGIGLRSASYDGARVRLFAGCGIVADSDPESELAEAAAKFVPVRDALGS
;
A
#
# COMPACT_ATOMS: atom_id res chain seq x y z
N MET A 1 9.22 10.84 -26.68
CA MET A 1 10.51 10.46 -26.07
C MET A 1 10.68 11.25 -24.79
N LEU A 2 10.87 10.55 -23.66
CA LEU A 2 11.24 11.17 -22.39
C LEU A 2 12.75 11.17 -22.23
N VAL A 3 13.26 12.11 -21.45
CA VAL A 3 14.65 12.19 -21.02
C VAL A 3 14.65 12.25 -19.50
N ALA A 4 15.41 11.38 -18.84
CA ALA A 4 15.61 11.38 -17.40
C ALA A 4 17.09 11.59 -17.09
N ARG A 5 17.37 12.47 -16.12
CA ARG A 5 18.72 12.74 -15.64
C ARG A 5 18.76 12.69 -14.13
N THR A 6 19.58 11.80 -13.59
CA THR A 6 19.82 11.68 -12.14
C THR A 6 21.21 12.22 -11.80
N VAL A 7 21.26 12.97 -10.71
CA VAL A 7 22.51 13.45 -10.08
C VAL A 7 22.50 13.08 -8.59
N LEU A 8 23.66 12.79 -8.04
CA LEU A 8 23.83 12.65 -6.60
C LEU A 8 23.82 14.03 -5.94
N VAL A 9 23.23 14.11 -4.77
CA VAL A 9 23.13 15.32 -3.97
C VAL A 9 23.51 15.01 -2.52
N ASP A 10 23.77 16.06 -1.73
CA ASP A 10 23.89 15.93 -0.28
C ASP A 10 22.55 15.50 0.35
N ASP A 11 22.60 15.06 1.60
CA ASP A 11 21.39 14.62 2.32
C ASP A 11 20.34 15.76 2.33
N PRO A 12 19.15 15.56 1.72
CA PRO A 12 18.12 16.56 1.64
C PRO A 12 17.30 16.71 2.95
N GLY A 13 17.61 15.94 3.98
CA GLY A 13 16.84 15.90 5.21
C GLY A 13 15.56 15.05 5.10
N ASP A 14 14.48 15.51 5.72
CA ASP A 14 13.19 14.81 5.65
C ASP A 14 12.59 14.91 4.25
N LEU A 15 12.43 13.75 3.59
CA LEU A 15 11.88 13.69 2.24
C LEU A 15 10.46 14.24 2.15
N VAL A 16 9.60 13.97 3.13
CA VAL A 16 8.20 14.43 3.12
C VAL A 16 8.12 15.95 3.22
N ALA A 17 9.06 16.58 3.92
CA ALA A 17 9.12 18.04 4.05
C ALA A 17 9.50 18.76 2.74
N LEU A 18 10.00 18.04 1.73
CA LEU A 18 10.32 18.60 0.42
C LEU A 18 9.12 18.71 -0.52
N LEU A 19 8.02 18.02 -0.21
CA LEU A 19 6.86 17.93 -1.09
C LEU A 19 6.18 19.29 -1.26
N PRO A 20 5.94 19.75 -2.51
CA PRO A 20 5.09 20.90 -2.76
C PRO A 20 3.61 20.53 -2.55
N PRO A 21 2.72 21.55 -2.44
CA PRO A 21 1.28 21.27 -2.31
C PRO A 21 0.67 20.64 -3.56
N ASP A 22 1.22 20.92 -4.74
CA ASP A 22 0.68 20.48 -6.01
C ASP A 22 1.26 19.13 -6.43
N ALA A 23 0.37 18.18 -6.75
CA ALA A 23 0.69 16.85 -7.29
C ALA A 23 1.83 16.11 -6.53
N PRO A 24 1.83 16.06 -5.19
CA PRO A 24 2.84 15.33 -4.45
C PRO A 24 2.71 13.83 -4.70
N LEU A 25 3.83 13.11 -4.74
CA LEU A 25 3.91 11.66 -4.78
C LEU A 25 4.91 11.20 -3.72
N ALA A 26 4.62 10.12 -3.02
CA ALA A 26 5.47 9.65 -1.93
C ALA A 26 5.49 8.13 -1.82
N TRP A 27 6.67 7.58 -1.53
CA TRP A 27 6.90 6.21 -1.10
C TRP A 27 8.10 6.20 -0.15
N VAL A 28 7.82 6.30 1.16
CA VAL A 28 8.84 6.51 2.18
C VAL A 28 8.72 5.46 3.29
N HIS A 29 9.84 4.87 3.70
CA HIS A 29 9.93 3.88 4.75
C HIS A 29 11.17 4.13 5.61
N ARG A 30 11.01 4.35 6.92
CA ARG A 30 12.11 4.63 7.88
C ARG A 30 12.97 5.82 7.46
N GLY A 31 12.35 6.82 6.85
CA GLY A 31 13.03 8.01 6.34
C GLY A 31 13.75 7.81 5.00
N ASP A 32 13.93 6.59 4.50
CA ASP A 32 14.43 6.30 3.16
C ASP A 32 13.27 6.15 2.16
N GLY A 33 13.54 6.24 0.88
CA GLY A 33 12.56 6.09 -0.18
C GLY A 33 12.63 7.20 -1.21
N ILE A 34 11.49 7.50 -1.81
CA ILE A 34 11.37 8.52 -2.87
C ILE A 34 10.14 9.40 -2.62
N VAL A 35 10.31 10.69 -2.88
CA VAL A 35 9.23 11.65 -3.04
C VAL A 35 9.34 12.29 -4.41
N ALA A 36 8.21 12.71 -4.97
CA ALA A 36 8.21 13.26 -6.31
C ALA A 36 7.07 14.26 -6.49
N TRP A 37 7.14 15.06 -7.55
CA TRP A 37 6.09 16.02 -7.92
C TRP A 37 6.11 16.36 -9.40
N GLY A 38 5.06 17.02 -9.83
CA GLY A 38 4.80 17.31 -11.23
C GLY A 38 4.38 16.08 -12.00
N GLU A 39 3.98 16.27 -13.25
CA GLU A 39 3.51 15.20 -14.12
C GLU A 39 4.01 15.40 -15.55
N VAL A 40 4.77 14.43 -16.05
CA VAL A 40 5.27 14.41 -17.44
C VAL A 40 4.40 13.51 -18.32
N ALA A 41 3.92 12.40 -17.74
CA ALA A 41 3.02 11.48 -18.41
C ALA A 41 2.10 10.79 -17.41
N ARG A 42 0.89 10.50 -17.82
CA ARG A 42 -0.14 9.84 -17.01
C ARG A 42 -0.87 8.80 -17.85
N LEU A 43 -1.25 7.72 -17.19
CA LEU A 43 -2.19 6.72 -17.71
C LEU A 43 -3.26 6.46 -16.66
N GLU A 44 -4.51 6.40 -17.09
CA GLU A 44 -5.61 5.86 -16.30
C GLU A 44 -6.13 4.58 -16.96
N THR A 45 -6.35 3.55 -16.16
CA THR A 45 -6.86 2.26 -16.62
C THR A 45 -7.94 1.73 -15.69
N SER A 46 -8.79 0.85 -16.22
CA SER A 46 -9.85 0.15 -15.47
C SER A 46 -10.11 -1.21 -16.11
N GLY A 47 -10.96 -2.02 -15.50
CA GLY A 47 -11.33 -3.32 -16.02
C GLY A 47 -10.30 -4.41 -15.79
N PRO A 48 -10.54 -5.61 -16.32
CA PRO A 48 -9.69 -6.80 -16.10
C PRO A 48 -8.30 -6.66 -16.72
N THR A 49 -8.11 -5.78 -17.71
CA THR A 49 -6.82 -5.55 -18.40
C THR A 49 -5.99 -4.44 -17.79
N ARG A 50 -6.45 -3.78 -16.70
CA ARG A 50 -5.82 -2.58 -16.13
C ARG A 50 -4.32 -2.71 -15.86
N PHE A 51 -3.87 -3.86 -15.37
CA PHE A 51 -2.46 -4.13 -15.12
C PHE A 51 -1.67 -4.35 -16.42
N ALA A 52 -2.24 -5.12 -17.36
CA ALA A 52 -1.60 -5.40 -18.64
C ALA A 52 -1.47 -4.12 -19.49
N ASP A 53 -2.48 -3.27 -19.50
CA ASP A 53 -2.48 -1.99 -20.19
C ASP A 53 -1.42 -1.04 -19.58
N ALA A 54 -1.32 -1.00 -18.24
CA ALA A 54 -0.32 -0.21 -17.55
C ALA A 54 1.11 -0.73 -17.82
N GLU A 55 1.32 -2.04 -17.79
CA GLU A 55 2.60 -2.67 -18.13
C GLU A 55 3.03 -2.36 -19.57
N GLN A 56 2.11 -2.50 -20.53
CA GLN A 56 2.38 -2.20 -21.92
C GLN A 56 2.73 -0.72 -22.13
N TRP A 57 1.98 0.17 -21.50
CA TRP A 57 2.23 1.61 -21.55
C TRP A 57 3.59 1.97 -20.95
N TRP A 58 3.92 1.41 -19.78
CA TRP A 58 5.20 1.66 -19.11
C TRP A 58 6.39 1.15 -19.92
N ARG A 59 6.32 -0.07 -20.42
CA ARG A 59 7.35 -0.63 -21.33
C ARG A 59 7.55 0.25 -22.58
N GLY A 60 6.46 0.76 -23.15
CA GLY A 60 6.51 1.68 -24.27
C GLY A 60 7.24 2.98 -23.93
N ILE A 61 7.02 3.55 -22.76
CA ILE A 61 7.73 4.74 -22.28
C ILE A 61 9.19 4.42 -22.04
N ALA A 62 9.51 3.38 -21.29
CA ALA A 62 10.88 3.00 -20.94
C ALA A 62 11.74 2.74 -22.20
N ALA A 63 11.22 1.96 -23.15
CA ALA A 63 11.91 1.63 -24.40
C ALA A 63 12.22 2.84 -25.29
N HIS A 64 11.45 3.92 -25.19
CA HIS A 64 11.61 5.13 -26.01
C HIS A 64 12.13 6.33 -25.20
N SER A 65 12.82 6.08 -24.11
CA SER A 65 13.37 7.11 -23.24
C SER A 65 14.90 7.11 -23.22
N VAL A 66 15.50 8.25 -22.92
CA VAL A 66 16.94 8.39 -22.70
C VAL A 66 17.18 8.62 -21.21
N VAL A 67 17.88 7.67 -20.58
CA VAL A 67 18.16 7.73 -19.14
C VAL A 67 19.65 7.92 -18.90
N ARG A 68 20.00 8.93 -18.09
CA ARG A 68 21.34 9.18 -17.57
C ARG A 68 21.28 9.15 -16.05
N ASP A 69 21.57 8.01 -15.48
CA ASP A 69 21.51 7.80 -14.03
C ASP A 69 22.92 7.68 -13.43
N ALA A 70 23.32 8.70 -12.65
CA ALA A 70 24.58 8.71 -11.91
C ALA A 70 24.49 7.97 -10.56
N ALA A 71 23.27 7.74 -10.03
CA ALA A 71 23.07 7.07 -8.75
C ALA A 71 23.07 5.55 -8.87
N ARG A 72 22.39 5.00 -9.88
CA ARG A 72 22.19 3.57 -10.12
C ARG A 72 21.66 2.83 -8.88
N LEU A 73 20.66 3.44 -8.22
CA LEU A 73 19.99 2.91 -7.06
C LEU A 73 18.54 2.60 -7.39
N PRO A 74 17.90 1.65 -6.69
CA PRO A 74 16.46 1.47 -6.80
C PRO A 74 15.70 2.77 -6.50
N GLY A 75 14.79 3.15 -7.41
CA GLY A 75 14.08 4.43 -7.33
C GLY A 75 14.86 5.63 -7.90
N SER A 76 16.04 5.43 -8.52
CA SER A 76 16.70 6.44 -9.34
C SER A 76 16.41 6.24 -10.82
N GLY A 77 16.73 7.22 -11.66
CA GLY A 77 16.46 7.13 -13.09
C GLY A 77 15.00 7.42 -13.46
N LEU A 78 14.56 6.84 -14.57
CA LEU A 78 13.18 6.97 -15.05
C LEU A 78 12.29 6.01 -14.27
N LEU A 79 11.22 6.54 -13.66
CA LEU A 79 10.26 5.73 -12.92
C LEU A 79 8.83 6.27 -13.06
N ALA A 80 7.86 5.45 -12.69
CA ALA A 80 6.46 5.82 -12.54
C ALA A 80 5.95 5.36 -11.18
N PHE A 81 5.14 6.19 -10.53
CA PHE A 81 4.30 5.80 -9.41
C PHE A 81 3.00 5.20 -9.94
N GLY A 82 2.42 4.26 -9.20
CA GLY A 82 1.15 3.65 -9.56
C GLY A 82 0.28 3.36 -8.36
N SER A 83 -1.04 3.34 -8.60
CA SER A 83 -2.04 2.91 -7.64
C SER A 83 -3.19 2.25 -8.40
N PHE A 84 -3.50 1.01 -8.06
CA PHE A 84 -4.45 0.18 -8.79
C PHE A 84 -5.73 -0.06 -8.00
N GLY A 85 -6.86 -0.07 -8.73
CA GLY A 85 -8.15 -0.45 -8.18
C GLY A 85 -8.15 -1.89 -7.67
N TYR A 86 -8.82 -2.11 -6.53
CA TYR A 86 -8.99 -3.45 -5.96
C TYR A 86 -9.78 -4.37 -6.90
N ALA A 87 -10.94 -3.92 -7.34
CA ALA A 87 -11.79 -4.66 -8.27
C ALA A 87 -11.56 -4.21 -9.72
N ASP A 88 -12.03 -5.02 -10.66
CA ASP A 88 -12.00 -4.68 -12.07
C ASP A 88 -12.88 -3.45 -12.34
N GLU A 89 -14.08 -3.42 -11.79
CA GLU A 89 -15.04 -2.33 -11.90
C GLU A 89 -15.71 -2.10 -10.52
N PRO A 90 -15.99 -0.84 -10.15
CA PRO A 90 -15.76 0.42 -10.89
C PRO A 90 -14.36 1.01 -10.75
N GLY A 91 -13.37 0.26 -10.30
CA GLY A 91 -12.04 0.75 -9.92
C GLY A 91 -11.29 1.52 -11.03
N THR A 92 -10.73 2.67 -10.67
CA THR A 92 -9.80 3.43 -11.52
C THR A 92 -8.38 3.23 -11.01
N SER A 93 -7.48 2.83 -11.91
CA SER A 93 -6.06 2.68 -11.66
C SER A 93 -5.29 3.81 -12.34
N VAL A 94 -4.17 4.22 -11.79
CA VAL A 94 -3.37 5.31 -12.31
C VAL A 94 -1.89 4.97 -12.28
N MET A 95 -1.17 5.41 -13.33
CA MET A 95 0.28 5.48 -13.38
C MET A 95 0.70 6.92 -13.69
N VAL A 96 1.67 7.44 -12.94
CA VAL A 96 2.17 8.82 -13.07
C VAL A 96 3.68 8.82 -13.21
N VAL A 97 4.19 9.42 -14.28
CA VAL A 97 5.61 9.72 -14.44
C VAL A 97 5.83 11.15 -13.94
N PRO A 98 6.54 11.37 -12.84
CA PRO A 98 6.75 12.70 -12.28
C PRO A 98 7.76 13.53 -13.07
N GLU A 99 7.77 14.84 -12.85
CA GLU A 99 8.79 15.74 -13.39
C GLU A 99 10.08 15.71 -12.56
N VAL A 100 9.95 15.64 -11.23
CA VAL A 100 11.06 15.61 -10.29
C VAL A 100 10.90 14.46 -9.32
N VAL A 101 11.97 13.73 -9.09
CA VAL A 101 12.06 12.69 -8.04
C VAL A 101 13.24 13.00 -7.15
N VAL A 102 13.04 13.01 -5.85
CA VAL A 102 14.10 13.08 -4.83
C VAL A 102 14.08 11.78 -4.04
N GLY A 103 15.23 11.11 -3.98
CA GLY A 103 15.34 9.85 -3.27
C GLY A 103 16.50 9.82 -2.29
N ARG A 104 16.37 8.95 -1.29
CA ARG A 104 17.41 8.62 -0.33
C ARG A 104 17.41 7.13 -0.02
N ARG A 105 18.60 6.54 0.06
CA ARG A 105 18.88 5.21 0.62
C ARG A 105 20.13 5.25 1.50
N GLY A 106 19.93 5.15 2.78
CA GLY A 106 21.00 5.28 3.77
C GLY A 106 21.69 6.63 3.67
N ARG A 107 22.99 6.62 3.26
CA ARG A 107 23.79 7.84 3.13
C ARG A 107 23.79 8.44 1.72
N ARG A 108 23.10 7.86 0.76
CA ARG A 108 23.08 8.30 -0.62
C ARG A 108 21.75 8.95 -0.94
N ALA A 109 21.82 10.17 -1.48
CA ALA A 109 20.66 10.88 -1.97
C ALA A 109 20.86 11.31 -3.42
N TRP A 110 19.76 11.47 -4.13
CA TRP A 110 19.76 11.83 -5.54
C TRP A 110 18.54 12.67 -5.91
N VAL A 111 18.68 13.39 -7.01
CA VAL A 111 17.57 14.05 -7.69
C VAL A 111 17.52 13.54 -9.12
N THR A 112 16.37 13.10 -9.57
CA THR A 112 16.07 12.82 -10.98
C THR A 112 15.14 13.87 -11.53
N THR A 113 15.48 14.47 -12.66
CA THR A 113 14.59 15.33 -13.43
C THR A 113 14.17 14.61 -14.71
N ILE A 114 12.87 14.63 -15.02
CA ILE A 114 12.28 13.94 -16.17
C ILE A 114 11.52 14.97 -17.01
N GLY A 115 11.69 14.91 -18.34
CA GLY A 115 11.01 15.85 -19.23
C GLY A 115 10.85 15.34 -20.66
N ARG A 116 10.03 16.01 -21.46
CA ARG A 116 9.81 15.69 -22.88
C ARG A 116 10.91 16.32 -23.75
N GLY A 117 11.78 15.48 -24.32
CA GLY A 117 12.87 15.89 -25.21
C GLY A 117 14.04 16.61 -24.52
N ARG A 118 13.82 17.25 -23.39
CA ARG A 118 14.85 17.92 -22.57
C ARG A 118 14.46 17.84 -21.10
N VAL A 119 15.43 18.00 -20.21
CA VAL A 119 15.24 18.08 -18.76
C VAL A 119 15.65 19.45 -18.23
N SER A 120 14.94 19.90 -17.22
CA SER A 120 15.30 21.08 -16.44
C SER A 120 16.52 20.78 -15.53
N PRO A 121 17.28 21.79 -15.12
CA PRO A 121 18.26 21.61 -14.05
C PRO A 121 17.58 21.07 -12.79
N PRO A 122 18.29 20.31 -11.93
CA PRO A 122 17.75 19.90 -10.64
C PRO A 122 17.30 21.13 -9.82
N PRO A 123 16.11 21.08 -9.19
CA PRO A 123 15.67 22.16 -8.31
C PRO A 123 16.56 22.25 -7.08
N ALA A 124 16.57 23.42 -6.43
CA ALA A 124 17.13 23.54 -5.09
C ALA A 124 16.26 22.74 -4.11
N LEU A 125 16.90 21.89 -3.31
CA LEU A 125 16.22 21.08 -2.30
C LEU A 125 16.11 21.89 -1.01
N THR A 126 15.00 22.55 -0.83
CA THR A 126 14.65 23.26 0.40
C THR A 126 13.32 22.74 0.91
N ALA A 127 13.15 22.66 2.22
CA ALA A 127 11.84 22.32 2.78
C ALA A 127 10.78 23.28 2.20
N ALA A 128 9.66 22.71 1.79
CA ALA A 128 8.51 23.48 1.35
C ALA A 128 7.88 24.25 2.52
N ASP A 129 7.03 25.23 2.22
CA ASP A 129 6.24 25.90 3.25
C ASP A 129 5.45 24.89 4.09
N ALA A 130 5.30 25.19 5.39
CA ALA A 130 4.59 24.34 6.32
C ALA A 130 3.17 24.04 5.81
N PRO A 131 2.77 22.75 5.76
CA PRO A 131 1.45 22.38 5.26
C PRO A 131 0.34 22.85 6.20
N ALA A 132 -0.84 23.15 5.65
CA ALA A 132 -2.01 23.49 6.41
C ALA A 132 -2.48 22.29 7.27
N THR A 133 -2.82 22.56 8.53
CA THR A 133 -3.41 21.56 9.41
C THR A 133 -4.88 21.37 9.06
N PRO A 134 -5.39 20.13 8.89
CA PRO A 134 -6.82 19.89 8.68
C PRO A 134 -7.66 20.47 9.81
N VAL A 135 -8.77 21.13 9.48
CA VAL A 135 -9.67 21.81 10.42
C VAL A 135 -11.08 21.28 10.25
N GLY A 136 -11.84 21.18 11.37
CA GLY A 136 -13.26 20.88 11.35
C GLY A 136 -13.61 19.45 10.97
N ALA A 137 -12.74 18.47 11.23
CA ALA A 137 -12.95 17.07 10.84
C ALA A 137 -14.20 16.49 11.52
N VAL A 138 -15.24 16.19 10.74
CA VAL A 138 -16.48 15.52 11.17
C VAL A 138 -16.52 14.13 10.58
N PHE A 139 -16.53 13.12 11.46
CA PHE A 139 -16.55 11.71 11.08
C PHE A 139 -18.00 11.17 11.04
N SER A 140 -18.30 10.38 10.02
CA SER A 140 -19.57 9.67 9.87
C SER A 140 -19.33 8.26 9.31
N ASP A 141 -20.32 7.38 9.48
CA ASP A 141 -20.29 6.07 8.83
C ASP A 141 -20.30 6.24 7.30
N GLY A 142 -19.61 5.34 6.60
CA GLY A 142 -19.60 5.28 5.15
C GLY A 142 -20.79 4.50 4.58
N ALA A 143 -20.51 3.44 3.81
CA ALA A 143 -21.55 2.64 3.15
C ALA A 143 -22.49 1.94 4.14
N MET A 144 -22.01 1.58 5.34
CA MET A 144 -22.83 0.97 6.39
C MET A 144 -22.34 1.33 7.79
N SER A 145 -23.27 1.29 8.76
CA SER A 145 -22.93 1.47 10.17
C SER A 145 -22.11 0.31 10.73
N GLY A 146 -21.41 0.53 11.85
CA GLY A 146 -20.67 -0.54 12.52
C GLY A 146 -21.54 -1.75 12.88
N ALA A 147 -22.77 -1.53 13.36
CA ALA A 147 -23.69 -2.61 13.69
C ALA A 147 -24.16 -3.40 12.44
N ALA A 148 -24.41 -2.71 11.33
CA ALA A 148 -24.75 -3.38 10.06
C ALA A 148 -23.56 -4.20 9.54
N TRP A 149 -22.35 -3.68 9.66
CA TRP A 149 -21.14 -4.41 9.26
C TRP A 149 -20.91 -5.65 10.15
N ALA A 150 -21.12 -5.57 11.47
CA ALA A 150 -21.03 -6.73 12.37
C ALA A 150 -22.05 -7.82 11.99
N ALA A 151 -23.26 -7.46 11.55
CA ALA A 151 -24.23 -8.42 11.04
C ALA A 151 -23.76 -9.08 9.72
N VAL A 152 -23.10 -8.34 8.84
CA VAL A 152 -22.48 -8.90 7.61
C VAL A 152 -21.37 -9.90 7.98
N VAL A 153 -20.52 -9.58 8.97
CA VAL A 153 -19.50 -10.50 9.49
C VAL A 153 -20.14 -11.79 10.02
N ALA A 154 -21.22 -11.70 10.81
CA ALA A 154 -21.93 -12.88 11.32
C ALA A 154 -22.43 -13.79 10.17
N GLY A 155 -23.04 -13.21 9.13
CA GLY A 155 -23.48 -13.95 7.95
C GLY A 155 -22.33 -14.59 7.17
N ALA A 156 -21.18 -13.92 7.09
CA ALA A 156 -19.98 -14.48 6.47
C ALA A 156 -19.43 -15.68 7.26
N VAL A 157 -19.39 -15.60 8.59
CA VAL A 157 -19.00 -16.71 9.47
C VAL A 157 -19.90 -17.94 9.24
N GLU A 158 -21.23 -17.75 9.15
CA GLU A 158 -22.17 -18.85 8.88
C GLU A 158 -21.87 -19.54 7.53
N ARG A 159 -21.54 -18.77 6.47
CA ARG A 159 -21.20 -19.31 5.16
C ARG A 159 -19.87 -20.06 5.16
N ILE A 160 -18.87 -19.55 5.91
CA ILE A 160 -17.59 -20.25 6.11
C ILE A 160 -17.82 -21.57 6.87
N GLN A 161 -18.60 -21.56 7.95
CA GLN A 161 -18.95 -22.77 8.70
C GLN A 161 -19.73 -23.79 7.87
N ALA A 162 -20.50 -23.33 6.89
CA ALA A 162 -21.19 -24.19 5.92
C ALA A 162 -20.24 -24.76 4.84
N GLY A 163 -18.96 -24.33 4.81
CA GLY A 163 -17.96 -24.83 3.87
C GLY A 163 -18.03 -24.19 2.48
N GLU A 164 -18.65 -23.01 2.32
CA GLU A 164 -18.67 -22.31 1.04
C GLU A 164 -17.30 -21.69 0.68
N LEU A 165 -16.52 -21.30 1.70
CA LEU A 165 -15.16 -20.75 1.58
C LEU A 165 -14.44 -20.92 2.94
N ASP A 166 -13.11 -20.74 2.95
CA ASP A 166 -12.31 -20.87 4.17
C ASP A 166 -12.07 -19.53 4.87
N LYS A 167 -11.96 -18.45 4.07
CA LYS A 167 -11.65 -17.10 4.54
C LYS A 167 -12.22 -16.05 3.60
N VAL A 168 -12.67 -14.91 4.16
CA VAL A 168 -12.96 -13.68 3.40
C VAL A 168 -12.45 -12.45 4.16
N VAL A 169 -11.98 -11.43 3.45
CA VAL A 169 -11.66 -10.12 4.05
C VAL A 169 -12.79 -9.16 3.76
N LEU A 170 -13.45 -8.67 4.82
CA LEU A 170 -14.55 -7.72 4.72
C LEU A 170 -14.12 -6.31 5.07
N ALA A 171 -14.48 -5.37 4.19
CA ALA A 171 -14.15 -3.96 4.31
C ALA A 171 -15.29 -3.15 4.93
N ARG A 172 -14.93 -2.04 5.57
CA ARG A 172 -15.82 -0.92 5.91
C ARG A 172 -15.10 0.40 5.70
N ASP A 173 -15.88 1.47 5.61
CA ASP A 173 -15.37 2.81 5.40
C ASP A 173 -15.95 3.82 6.40
N LEU A 174 -15.24 4.94 6.55
CA LEU A 174 -15.69 6.13 7.26
C LEU A 174 -15.54 7.34 6.34
N MET A 175 -16.50 8.25 6.39
CA MET A 175 -16.44 9.54 5.72
C MET A 175 -15.96 10.61 6.69
N VAL A 176 -15.16 11.54 6.20
CA VAL A 176 -14.71 12.73 6.94
C VAL A 176 -14.94 13.93 6.05
N ASP A 177 -15.71 14.88 6.54
CA ASP A 177 -15.85 16.20 5.95
C ASP A 177 -14.96 17.17 6.73
N LEU A 178 -14.14 17.95 6.00
CA LEU A 178 -13.27 19.00 6.53
C LEU A 178 -13.85 20.37 6.17
N ASP A 179 -13.50 21.41 6.92
CA ASP A 179 -13.90 22.79 6.59
C ASP A 179 -13.22 23.33 5.35
N GLU A 180 -12.00 22.84 5.06
CA GLU A 180 -11.16 23.28 3.93
C GLU A 180 -10.58 22.07 3.17
N PRO A 181 -10.16 22.23 1.90
CA PRO A 181 -9.47 21.19 1.15
C PRO A 181 -8.25 20.64 1.89
N LEU A 182 -8.08 19.31 1.86
CA LEU A 182 -6.98 18.63 2.54
C LEU A 182 -5.63 18.97 1.90
N ASP A 183 -4.71 19.56 2.68
CA ASP A 183 -3.30 19.50 2.35
C ASP A 183 -2.72 18.15 2.82
N VAL A 184 -2.58 17.22 1.89
CA VAL A 184 -2.17 15.84 2.19
C VAL A 184 -0.78 15.73 2.81
N ARG A 185 0.07 16.77 2.70
CA ARG A 185 1.42 16.79 3.29
C ARG A 185 1.36 16.70 4.81
N THR A 186 0.32 17.25 5.44
CA THR A 186 0.13 17.14 6.90
C THR A 186 -0.09 15.70 7.35
N PRO A 187 -1.09 14.96 6.85
CA PRO A 187 -1.24 13.56 7.23
C PRO A 187 -0.04 12.69 6.80
N LEU A 188 0.62 12.97 5.67
CA LEU A 188 1.83 12.24 5.27
C LEU A 188 2.97 12.42 6.28
N ALA A 189 3.23 13.64 6.74
CA ALA A 189 4.25 13.91 7.75
C ALA A 189 3.94 13.21 9.08
N ARG A 190 2.67 13.26 9.55
CA ARG A 190 2.23 12.59 10.77
C ARG A 190 2.33 11.06 10.67
N LEU A 191 1.92 10.49 9.54
CA LEU A 191 2.02 9.05 9.30
C LEU A 191 3.47 8.58 9.22
N SER A 192 4.34 9.29 8.50
CA SER A 192 5.76 8.97 8.39
C SER A 192 6.48 9.02 9.75
N ALA A 193 6.16 10.00 10.58
CA ALA A 193 6.73 10.15 11.91
C ALA A 193 6.15 9.13 12.91
N GLY A 194 4.83 8.91 12.88
CA GLY A 194 4.14 8.03 13.84
C GLY A 194 4.28 6.54 13.53
N TYR A 195 4.46 6.18 12.25
CA TYR A 195 4.53 4.78 11.79
C TYR A 195 5.77 4.52 10.92
N PRO A 196 6.99 4.74 11.42
CA PRO A 196 8.21 4.65 10.61
C PRO A 196 8.48 3.24 10.06
N ALA A 197 7.91 2.20 10.67
CA ALA A 197 8.02 0.82 10.20
C ALA A 197 7.07 0.47 9.04
N CYS A 198 6.18 1.41 8.66
CA CYS A 198 5.27 1.29 7.53
C CYS A 198 5.80 2.08 6.34
N TRP A 199 5.32 1.75 5.14
CA TRP A 199 5.53 2.53 3.92
C TRP A 199 4.48 3.64 3.86
N THR A 200 4.88 4.89 4.08
CA THR A 200 4.02 6.05 3.89
C THR A 200 3.99 6.40 2.41
N PHE A 201 2.79 6.50 1.86
CA PHE A 201 2.60 6.69 0.43
C PHE A 201 1.53 7.73 0.10
N HIS A 202 1.68 8.34 -1.07
CA HIS A 202 0.65 9.12 -1.73
C HIS A 202 0.77 9.00 -3.25
N VAL A 203 -0.33 8.64 -3.91
CA VAL A 203 -0.47 8.61 -5.36
C VAL A 203 -1.87 9.08 -5.74
N ASP A 204 -1.97 10.26 -6.35
CA ASP A 204 -3.21 10.74 -6.99
C ASP A 204 -4.44 10.69 -6.07
N GLY A 205 -4.41 11.40 -4.95
CA GLY A 205 -5.52 11.47 -4.00
C GLY A 205 -5.72 10.22 -3.11
N PHE A 206 -4.85 9.22 -3.24
CA PHE A 206 -4.85 8.03 -2.37
C PHE A 206 -3.59 8.02 -1.51
N PHE A 207 -3.73 8.05 -0.19
CA PHE A 207 -2.61 8.14 0.75
C PHE A 207 -2.78 7.19 1.94
N GLY A 208 -1.68 6.89 2.60
CA GLY A 208 -1.71 6.04 3.78
C GLY A 208 -0.32 5.67 4.30
N SER A 209 -0.30 4.72 5.24
CA SER A 209 0.93 4.15 5.80
C SER A 209 0.75 2.64 5.97
N THR A 210 1.11 1.89 4.92
CA THR A 210 0.91 0.44 4.88
C THR A 210 2.04 -0.32 5.54
N PRO A 211 1.74 -1.29 6.41
CA PRO A 211 2.74 -2.20 6.97
C PRO A 211 3.08 -3.36 6.02
N GLU A 212 2.30 -3.55 4.94
CA GLU A 212 2.35 -4.74 4.10
C GLU A 212 2.98 -4.45 2.75
N LEU A 213 4.16 -5.04 2.52
CA LEU A 213 4.86 -4.99 1.25
C LEU A 213 4.36 -6.14 0.38
N LEU A 214 3.54 -5.83 -0.64
CA LEU A 214 3.07 -6.83 -1.59
C LEU A 214 4.25 -7.48 -2.30
N LEU A 215 5.17 -6.66 -2.82
CA LEU A 215 6.45 -7.12 -3.31
C LEU A 215 7.48 -5.98 -3.44
N ARG A 216 8.76 -6.39 -3.39
CA ARG A 216 9.92 -5.65 -3.92
C ARG A 216 10.61 -6.53 -4.94
N ARG A 217 10.85 -5.99 -6.13
CA ARG A 217 11.76 -6.58 -7.11
C ARG A 217 13.01 -5.72 -7.21
N GLU A 218 14.17 -6.33 -7.06
CA GLU A 218 15.46 -5.66 -7.22
C GLU A 218 16.46 -6.61 -7.87
N ARG A 219 16.84 -6.32 -9.12
CA ARG A 219 17.87 -7.08 -9.86
C ARG A 219 17.65 -8.59 -9.89
N GLY A 220 16.41 -9.00 -10.19
CA GLY A 220 16.03 -10.41 -10.26
C GLY A 220 15.76 -11.09 -8.92
N LEU A 221 15.85 -10.36 -7.81
CA LEU A 221 15.37 -10.82 -6.50
C LEU A 221 13.97 -10.29 -6.25
N VAL A 222 13.12 -11.12 -5.66
CA VAL A 222 11.78 -10.72 -5.21
C VAL A 222 11.66 -10.97 -3.70
N ALA A 223 11.00 -10.06 -3.01
CA ALA A 223 10.63 -10.19 -1.60
C ALA A 223 9.21 -9.70 -1.41
N SER A 224 8.43 -10.40 -0.58
CA SER A 224 7.07 -10.03 -0.18
C SER A 224 6.95 -10.14 1.34
N ARG A 225 6.32 -9.17 2.00
CA ARG A 225 5.98 -9.24 3.42
C ARG A 225 4.49 -9.47 3.57
N VAL A 226 4.13 -10.65 4.02
CA VAL A 226 2.75 -11.07 4.26
C VAL A 226 2.39 -10.79 5.72
N LEU A 227 1.24 -10.16 5.94
CA LEU A 227 0.68 -9.90 7.27
C LEU A 227 -0.72 -10.51 7.37
N ALA A 228 -0.96 -11.32 8.39
CA ALA A 228 -2.30 -11.75 8.79
C ALA A 228 -2.27 -12.19 10.26
N GLY A 229 -3.43 -12.19 10.92
CA GLY A 229 -3.50 -12.29 12.37
C GLY A 229 -3.13 -10.99 13.07
N THR A 230 -4.01 -10.49 13.93
CA THR A 230 -3.86 -9.16 14.54
C THR A 230 -4.23 -9.18 16.00
N ILE A 231 -3.46 -8.46 16.82
CA ILE A 231 -3.84 -8.17 18.21
C ILE A 231 -3.58 -6.70 18.54
N ARG A 232 -4.51 -6.07 19.27
CA ARG A 232 -4.39 -4.67 19.68
C ARG A 232 -3.35 -4.53 20.79
N ARG A 233 -2.53 -3.47 20.69
CA ARG A 233 -1.61 -3.09 21.78
C ARG A 233 -2.34 -2.29 22.85
N THR A 234 -1.84 -2.42 24.09
CA THR A 234 -2.33 -1.65 25.24
C THR A 234 -1.45 -0.44 25.55
N GLY A 235 -0.20 -0.44 25.05
CA GLY A 235 0.81 0.56 25.36
C GLY A 235 1.62 0.25 26.64
N ASP A 236 1.31 -0.84 27.35
CA ASP A 236 2.13 -1.38 28.42
C ASP A 236 3.05 -2.48 27.85
N ASP A 237 4.35 -2.28 27.89
CA ASP A 237 5.32 -3.18 27.25
C ASP A 237 5.27 -4.61 27.82
N THR A 238 4.99 -4.78 29.12
CA THR A 238 4.91 -6.10 29.76
C THR A 238 3.66 -6.83 29.31
N HIS A 239 2.53 -6.14 29.27
CA HIS A 239 1.27 -6.69 28.79
C HIS A 239 1.35 -6.99 27.30
N ASP A 240 1.91 -6.08 26.51
CA ASP A 240 2.08 -6.25 25.06
C ASP A 240 2.97 -7.44 24.70
N LEU A 241 4.01 -7.75 25.50
CA LEU A 241 4.80 -8.98 25.34
C LEU A 241 3.96 -10.24 25.57
N ALA A 242 3.07 -10.24 26.56
CA ALA A 242 2.17 -11.37 26.81
C ALA A 242 1.16 -11.52 25.66
N LEU A 243 0.62 -10.41 25.14
CA LEU A 243 -0.25 -10.39 23.96
C LEU A 243 0.46 -10.90 22.71
N ALA A 244 1.72 -10.50 22.47
CA ALA A 244 2.54 -11.01 21.37
C ALA A 244 2.73 -12.54 21.46
N ALA A 245 2.98 -13.06 22.66
CA ALA A 245 3.10 -14.51 22.89
C ALA A 245 1.76 -15.24 22.69
N THR A 246 0.64 -14.59 22.99
CA THR A 246 -0.71 -15.12 22.74
C THR A 246 -0.97 -15.19 21.23
N LEU A 247 -0.71 -14.11 20.51
CA LEU A 247 -0.85 -14.05 19.04
C LEU A 247 -0.01 -15.13 18.35
N ALA A 248 1.26 -15.27 18.75
CA ALA A 248 2.17 -16.27 18.16
C ALA A 248 1.77 -17.74 18.44
N ARG A 249 0.80 -17.99 19.33
CA ARG A 249 0.30 -19.33 19.68
C ARG A 249 -1.18 -19.52 19.33
N SER A 250 -1.84 -18.50 18.80
CA SER A 250 -3.24 -18.55 18.41
C SER A 250 -3.40 -19.41 17.17
N SER A 251 -4.12 -20.53 17.28
CA SER A 251 -4.39 -21.42 16.15
C SER A 251 -5.18 -20.70 15.04
N LYS A 252 -6.17 -19.88 15.42
CA LYS A 252 -6.96 -19.04 14.49
C LYS A 252 -6.05 -18.13 13.67
N ASP A 253 -5.20 -17.36 14.35
CA ASP A 253 -4.35 -16.36 13.70
C ASP A 253 -3.25 -17.01 12.84
N LEU A 254 -2.70 -18.15 13.28
CA LEU A 254 -1.73 -18.92 12.53
C LEU A 254 -2.35 -19.52 11.26
N GLU A 255 -3.59 -20.05 11.33
CA GLU A 255 -4.31 -20.57 10.18
C GLU A 255 -4.63 -19.47 9.16
N GLU A 256 -5.13 -18.31 9.64
CA GLU A 256 -5.34 -17.12 8.80
C GLU A 256 -4.07 -16.72 8.09
N HIS A 257 -2.95 -16.69 8.82
CA HIS A 257 -1.64 -16.31 8.29
C HIS A 257 -1.13 -17.32 7.26
N GLU A 258 -1.32 -18.61 7.49
CA GLU A 258 -0.90 -19.66 6.55
C GLU A 258 -1.61 -19.52 5.19
N PHE A 259 -2.91 -19.23 5.16
CA PHE A 259 -3.62 -18.96 3.91
C PHE A 259 -3.00 -17.80 3.14
N ALA A 260 -2.65 -16.72 3.82
CA ALA A 260 -2.04 -15.56 3.19
C ALA A 260 -0.63 -15.87 2.63
N VAL A 261 0.22 -16.59 3.39
CA VAL A 261 1.57 -16.98 2.96
C VAL A 261 1.52 -17.93 1.77
N ARG A 262 0.66 -18.94 1.80
CA ARG A 262 0.48 -19.87 0.68
C ARG A 262 0.01 -19.17 -0.58
N SER A 263 -0.97 -18.27 -0.47
CA SER A 263 -1.45 -17.48 -1.61
C SER A 263 -0.33 -16.71 -2.31
N VAL A 264 0.58 -16.11 -1.55
CA VAL A 264 1.74 -15.40 -2.11
C VAL A 264 2.75 -16.37 -2.71
N ALA A 265 3.05 -17.48 -2.03
CA ALA A 265 3.99 -18.48 -2.51
C ALA A 265 3.53 -19.11 -3.84
N ASP A 266 2.26 -19.51 -3.91
CA ASP A 266 1.67 -20.12 -5.11
C ASP A 266 1.65 -19.14 -6.29
N ALA A 267 1.34 -17.86 -6.04
CA ALA A 267 1.32 -16.83 -7.06
C ALA A 267 2.73 -16.48 -7.60
N LEU A 268 3.78 -16.56 -6.76
CA LEU A 268 5.16 -16.28 -7.16
C LEU A 268 5.88 -17.50 -7.74
N ALA A 269 5.45 -18.73 -7.42
CA ALA A 269 6.11 -19.96 -7.86
C ALA A 269 6.36 -20.04 -9.38
N PRO A 270 5.41 -19.62 -10.27
CA PRO A 270 5.63 -19.63 -11.71
C PRO A 270 6.74 -18.70 -12.20
N TYR A 271 7.16 -17.72 -11.40
CA TYR A 271 8.15 -16.70 -11.76
C TYR A 271 9.50 -16.94 -11.11
N CYS A 272 9.60 -17.84 -10.12
CA CYS A 272 10.80 -18.03 -9.31
C CYS A 272 11.53 -19.34 -9.63
N ALA A 273 12.83 -19.26 -9.84
CA ALA A 273 13.72 -20.43 -9.93
C ALA A 273 13.92 -21.09 -8.55
N SER A 274 13.86 -20.31 -7.49
CA SER A 274 13.91 -20.77 -6.11
C SER A 274 13.22 -19.79 -5.19
N MET A 275 12.65 -20.29 -4.09
CA MET A 275 11.99 -19.49 -3.07
C MET A 275 12.43 -19.93 -1.68
N ASN A 276 12.44 -19.00 -0.75
CA ASN A 276 12.61 -19.25 0.67
C ASN A 276 11.36 -18.80 1.41
N LEU A 277 10.71 -19.76 2.06
CA LEU A 277 9.54 -19.57 2.92
C LEU A 277 9.96 -19.97 4.35
N PRO A 278 10.01 -19.01 5.28
CA PRO A 278 10.24 -19.32 6.70
C PRO A 278 9.16 -20.25 7.26
N ASP A 279 9.57 -21.22 8.10
CA ASP A 279 8.66 -22.20 8.71
C ASP A 279 7.70 -21.62 9.73
N ALA A 280 8.02 -20.44 10.28
CA ALA A 280 7.20 -19.77 11.29
C ALA A 280 7.21 -18.25 11.09
N PRO A 281 6.06 -17.59 11.34
CA PRO A 281 5.98 -16.13 11.33
C PRO A 281 6.71 -15.51 12.54
N PHE A 282 7.09 -14.25 12.41
CA PHE A 282 7.47 -13.39 13.52
C PHE A 282 6.36 -12.41 13.88
N VAL A 283 6.43 -11.80 15.07
CA VAL A 283 5.48 -10.76 15.47
C VAL A 283 6.03 -9.39 15.06
N LEU A 284 5.31 -8.70 14.19
CA LEU A 284 5.59 -7.32 13.80
C LEU A 284 4.87 -6.37 14.75
N HIS A 285 5.62 -5.54 15.45
CA HIS A 285 5.08 -4.53 16.36
C HIS A 285 4.87 -3.19 15.64
N LEU A 286 3.63 -2.74 15.58
CA LEU A 286 3.26 -1.38 15.18
C LEU A 286 2.81 -0.58 16.41
N PRO A 287 2.69 0.75 16.36
CA PRO A 287 2.34 1.54 17.53
C PRO A 287 1.01 1.14 18.19
N ASN A 288 0.00 0.76 17.42
CA ASN A 288 -1.35 0.47 17.89
C ASN A 288 -1.78 -1.01 17.82
N VAL A 289 -1.09 -1.82 17.03
CA VAL A 289 -1.41 -3.25 16.82
C VAL A 289 -0.13 -4.08 16.64
N MET A 290 -0.24 -5.40 16.79
CA MET A 290 0.78 -6.36 16.40
C MET A 290 0.19 -7.32 15.37
N HIS A 291 1.02 -7.77 14.42
CA HIS A 291 0.65 -8.74 13.39
C HIS A 291 1.60 -9.93 13.38
N LEU A 292 1.12 -11.09 12.96
CA LEU A 292 2.01 -12.13 12.46
C LEU A 292 2.53 -11.68 11.09
N ALA A 293 3.81 -11.91 10.84
CA ALA A 293 4.49 -11.49 9.62
C ALA A 293 5.43 -12.59 9.10
N THR A 294 5.46 -12.76 7.77
CA THR A 294 6.41 -13.65 7.09
C THR A 294 7.01 -12.93 5.89
N ASP A 295 8.33 -12.92 5.80
CA ASP A 295 9.06 -12.41 4.64
C ASP A 295 9.35 -13.58 3.69
N VAL A 296 8.59 -13.65 2.59
CA VAL A 296 8.81 -14.60 1.48
C VAL A 296 9.82 -13.98 0.53
N THR A 297 10.86 -14.73 0.14
CA THR A 297 11.87 -14.25 -0.80
C THR A 297 12.09 -15.24 -1.92
N GLY A 298 12.49 -14.77 -3.11
CA GLY A 298 12.73 -15.63 -4.27
C GLY A 298 13.75 -15.03 -5.24
N VAL A 299 14.25 -15.91 -6.11
CA VAL A 299 15.09 -15.55 -7.26
C VAL A 299 14.26 -15.77 -8.51
N LEU A 300 14.06 -14.73 -9.30
CA LEU A 300 13.30 -14.81 -10.55
C LEU A 300 14.09 -15.60 -11.60
N HIS A 301 13.40 -16.36 -12.43
CA HIS A 301 13.99 -17.08 -13.56
C HIS A 301 13.83 -16.33 -14.89
N ASP A 302 13.03 -15.25 -14.92
CA ASP A 302 12.76 -14.43 -16.09
C ASP A 302 12.79 -12.93 -15.74
N ASP A 303 12.51 -12.09 -16.74
CA ASP A 303 12.49 -10.64 -16.60
C ASP A 303 11.09 -10.07 -16.24
N ALA A 304 10.24 -10.84 -15.53
CA ALA A 304 8.96 -10.33 -15.07
C ALA A 304 9.16 -9.04 -14.26
N SER A 305 8.44 -7.99 -14.62
CA SER A 305 8.54 -6.69 -13.95
C SER A 305 7.89 -6.71 -12.57
N ALA A 306 8.23 -5.74 -11.72
CA ALA A 306 7.57 -5.55 -10.43
C ALA A 306 6.06 -5.38 -10.58
N LEU A 307 5.58 -4.73 -11.66
CA LEU A 307 4.16 -4.53 -11.91
C LEU A 307 3.47 -5.85 -12.34
N ALA A 308 4.11 -6.65 -13.20
CA ALA A 308 3.58 -7.95 -13.60
C ALA A 308 3.46 -8.90 -12.40
N LEU A 309 4.45 -8.88 -11.49
CA LEU A 309 4.39 -9.65 -10.25
C LEU A 309 3.32 -9.13 -9.29
N ALA A 310 3.13 -7.80 -9.19
CA ALA A 310 2.05 -7.22 -8.41
C ALA A 310 0.67 -7.65 -8.93
N ALA A 311 0.50 -7.70 -10.25
CA ALA A 311 -0.73 -8.21 -10.88
C ALA A 311 -0.99 -9.69 -10.55
N ALA A 312 0.05 -10.54 -10.56
CA ALA A 312 -0.07 -11.95 -10.22
C ALA A 312 -0.42 -12.18 -8.72
N LEU A 313 0.01 -11.28 -7.85
CA LEU A 313 -0.27 -11.34 -6.41
C LEU A 313 -1.62 -10.73 -6.02
N HIS A 314 -2.29 -10.00 -6.91
CA HIS A 314 -3.50 -9.26 -6.58
C HIS A 314 -4.77 -9.94 -7.11
N PRO A 315 -5.83 -10.09 -6.26
CA PRO A 315 -5.79 -9.91 -4.81
C PRO A 315 -5.28 -11.17 -4.09
N SER A 316 -4.41 -10.97 -3.09
CA SER A 316 -3.97 -12.07 -2.23
C SER A 316 -5.04 -12.47 -1.20
N ALA A 317 -4.88 -13.63 -0.56
CA ALA A 317 -5.76 -14.06 0.52
C ALA A 317 -5.75 -13.12 1.73
N ALA A 318 -4.71 -12.26 1.86
CA ALA A 318 -4.62 -11.26 2.92
C ALA A 318 -5.66 -10.12 2.77
N VAL A 319 -6.18 -9.87 1.56
CA VAL A 319 -7.14 -8.79 1.27
C VAL A 319 -8.39 -9.25 0.51
N GLY A 320 -8.40 -10.46 -0.02
CA GLY A 320 -9.54 -11.10 -0.70
C GLY A 320 -10.13 -12.23 0.14
N GLY A 321 -9.50 -13.38 0.11
CA GLY A 321 -9.90 -14.58 0.84
C GLY A 321 -9.51 -15.86 0.11
N THR A 322 -10.00 -17.00 0.61
CA THR A 322 -9.68 -18.35 0.12
C THR A 322 -10.94 -19.22 0.08
N PRO A 323 -11.26 -19.92 -1.02
CA PRO A 323 -10.72 -19.71 -2.37
C PRO A 323 -11.04 -18.31 -2.90
N THR A 324 -10.13 -17.74 -3.70
CA THR A 324 -10.22 -16.34 -4.13
C THR A 324 -11.56 -16.02 -4.83
N ASP A 325 -11.99 -16.83 -5.79
CA ASP A 325 -13.23 -16.58 -6.55
C ASP A 325 -14.49 -16.62 -5.65
N ALA A 326 -14.53 -17.51 -4.67
CA ALA A 326 -15.65 -17.59 -3.72
C ALA A 326 -15.68 -16.36 -2.81
N ALA A 327 -14.51 -15.94 -2.32
CA ALA A 327 -14.39 -14.76 -1.49
C ALA A 327 -14.76 -13.47 -2.24
N LEU A 328 -14.30 -13.28 -3.49
CA LEU A 328 -14.65 -12.12 -4.30
C LEU A 328 -16.15 -12.05 -4.61
N ARG A 329 -16.80 -13.19 -4.87
CA ARG A 329 -18.27 -13.22 -5.03
C ARG A 329 -18.98 -12.78 -3.75
N LEU A 330 -18.58 -13.32 -2.60
CA LEU A 330 -19.18 -12.93 -1.31
C LEU A 330 -18.97 -11.44 -1.02
N ILE A 331 -17.77 -10.91 -1.23
CA ILE A 331 -17.47 -9.47 -1.09
C ILE A 331 -18.44 -8.64 -1.93
N GLY A 332 -18.62 -8.99 -3.21
CA GLY A 332 -19.53 -8.28 -4.12
C GLY A 332 -21.01 -8.34 -3.69
N GLU A 333 -21.41 -9.43 -3.00
CA GLU A 333 -22.78 -9.61 -2.51
C GLU A 333 -23.07 -8.79 -1.25
N VAL A 334 -22.09 -8.64 -0.34
CA VAL A 334 -22.38 -8.19 1.04
C VAL A 334 -21.78 -6.84 1.44
N GLU A 335 -20.71 -6.39 0.80
CA GLU A 335 -20.05 -5.14 1.22
C GLU A 335 -20.82 -3.87 0.83
N HIS A 336 -21.49 -3.86 -0.32
CA HIS A 336 -22.22 -2.70 -0.86
C HIS A 336 -21.40 -1.41 -0.89
N LEU A 337 -20.07 -1.52 -0.97
CA LEU A 337 -19.14 -0.40 -1.10
C LEU A 337 -18.17 -0.61 -2.25
N ASP A 338 -17.78 0.47 -2.90
CA ASP A 338 -16.64 0.49 -3.79
C ASP A 338 -15.36 0.68 -2.95
N ARG A 339 -14.48 -0.29 -2.97
CA ARG A 339 -13.17 -0.22 -2.31
C ARG A 339 -12.23 0.79 -2.98
N GLY A 340 -12.50 1.17 -4.24
CA GLY A 340 -11.61 2.00 -5.01
C GLY A 340 -10.21 1.39 -5.07
N ARG A 341 -9.21 2.15 -4.61
CA ARG A 341 -7.80 1.70 -4.54
C ARG A 341 -7.40 1.07 -3.21
N TRP A 342 -8.28 1.08 -2.21
CA TRP A 342 -8.02 0.42 -0.94
C TRP A 342 -7.86 -1.09 -1.16
N ALA A 343 -6.88 -1.69 -0.50
CA ALA A 343 -6.45 -3.08 -0.67
C ALA A 343 -5.90 -3.42 -2.07
N GLY A 344 -5.81 -2.45 -2.97
CA GLY A 344 -5.13 -2.57 -4.26
C GLY A 344 -3.63 -2.30 -4.14
N PRO A 345 -2.83 -2.68 -5.15
CA PRO A 345 -1.41 -2.36 -5.21
C PRO A 345 -1.15 -0.87 -5.36
N VAL A 346 -0.21 -0.34 -4.56
CA VAL A 346 0.30 1.03 -4.64
C VAL A 346 1.81 1.02 -4.50
N GLY A 347 2.51 1.82 -5.32
CA GLY A 347 3.97 1.83 -5.28
C GLY A 347 4.59 2.50 -6.50
N TRP A 348 5.71 1.96 -6.95
CA TRP A 348 6.46 2.49 -8.08
C TRP A 348 7.20 1.39 -8.87
N ILE A 349 7.54 1.69 -10.11
CA ILE A 349 8.33 0.87 -11.02
C ILE A 349 9.33 1.74 -11.78
N ASP A 350 10.56 1.27 -11.98
CA ASP A 350 11.58 1.93 -12.80
C ASP A 350 11.70 1.33 -14.21
N ALA A 351 12.61 1.92 -15.01
CA ALA A 351 12.82 1.51 -16.40
C ALA A 351 13.42 0.10 -16.55
N ASP A 352 14.09 -0.43 -15.52
CA ASP A 352 14.66 -1.78 -15.49
C ASP A 352 13.64 -2.83 -15.03
N GLY A 353 12.41 -2.41 -14.73
CA GLY A 353 11.33 -3.25 -14.22
C GLY A 353 11.46 -3.55 -12.73
N ASP A 354 12.45 -2.98 -12.03
CA ASP A 354 12.56 -3.02 -10.58
C ASP A 354 11.51 -2.10 -9.94
N GLY A 355 11.12 -2.37 -8.70
CA GLY A 355 10.11 -1.56 -8.03
C GLY A 355 9.68 -2.10 -6.68
N GLU A 356 8.89 -1.31 -5.99
CA GLU A 356 8.25 -1.67 -4.72
C GLU A 356 6.75 -1.40 -4.82
N TRP A 357 5.95 -2.38 -4.40
CA TRP A 357 4.50 -2.30 -4.34
C TRP A 357 4.02 -2.76 -2.98
N GLY A 358 3.23 -1.95 -2.31
CA GLY A 358 2.52 -2.32 -1.09
C GLY A 358 1.05 -2.58 -1.37
N ILE A 359 0.38 -3.18 -0.41
CA ILE A 359 -1.08 -3.24 -0.39
C ILE A 359 -1.59 -1.95 0.23
N GLY A 360 -2.50 -1.23 -0.42
CA GLY A 360 -3.03 0.06 0.02
C GLY A 360 -3.89 -0.06 1.27
N LEU A 361 -3.26 -0.30 2.43
CA LEU A 361 -3.89 -0.44 3.73
C LEU A 361 -3.59 0.77 4.63
N ARG A 362 -4.34 0.91 5.74
CA ARG A 362 -4.21 2.07 6.65
C ARG A 362 -4.22 3.37 5.86
N SER A 363 -5.24 3.53 5.03
CA SER A 363 -5.25 4.52 3.95
C SER A 363 -6.59 5.22 3.82
N ALA A 364 -6.57 6.31 3.09
CA ALA A 364 -7.75 7.05 2.70
C ALA A 364 -7.60 7.58 1.26
N SER A 365 -8.74 7.82 0.61
CA SER A 365 -8.84 8.66 -0.57
C SER A 365 -9.44 10.01 -0.21
N TYR A 366 -9.09 11.06 -0.95
CA TYR A 366 -9.68 12.39 -0.75
C TYR A 366 -9.97 13.08 -2.08
N ASP A 367 -10.97 13.93 -2.03
CA ASP A 367 -11.34 14.87 -3.10
C ASP A 367 -11.74 16.20 -2.45
N GLY A 368 -10.87 17.20 -2.59
CA GLY A 368 -11.02 18.47 -1.91
C GLY A 368 -11.06 18.32 -0.39
N ALA A 369 -12.18 18.71 0.23
CA ALA A 369 -12.40 18.66 1.68
C ALA A 369 -13.02 17.35 2.18
N ARG A 370 -13.35 16.43 1.28
CA ARG A 370 -13.94 15.14 1.64
C ARG A 370 -12.89 14.03 1.64
N VAL A 371 -12.80 13.29 2.75
CA VAL A 371 -11.86 12.18 2.92
C VAL A 371 -12.64 10.90 3.23
N ARG A 372 -12.27 9.80 2.60
CA ARG A 372 -12.86 8.49 2.83
C ARG A 372 -11.78 7.52 3.31
N LEU A 373 -11.93 7.09 4.57
CA LEU A 373 -11.03 6.13 5.22
C LEU A 373 -11.54 4.72 5.02
N PHE A 374 -10.60 3.76 4.96
CA PHE A 374 -10.94 2.35 4.81
C PHE A 374 -10.23 1.49 5.85
N ALA A 375 -10.94 0.45 6.31
CA ALA A 375 -10.40 -0.63 7.12
C ALA A 375 -11.10 -1.94 6.78
N GLY A 376 -10.55 -3.07 7.24
CA GLY A 376 -11.16 -4.38 7.05
C GLY A 376 -10.45 -5.44 7.87
N CYS A 377 -11.11 -6.60 8.03
CA CYS A 377 -10.61 -7.75 8.77
C CYS A 377 -10.76 -9.03 7.98
N GLY A 378 -9.85 -9.98 8.21
CA GLY A 378 -9.97 -11.35 7.72
C GLY A 378 -10.95 -12.13 8.60
N ILE A 379 -11.99 -12.65 7.99
CA ILE A 379 -13.05 -13.43 8.65
C ILE A 379 -12.82 -14.90 8.36
N VAL A 380 -12.80 -15.69 9.42
CA VAL A 380 -12.67 -17.17 9.42
C VAL A 380 -13.80 -17.79 10.26
N ALA A 381 -13.87 -19.12 10.30
CA ALA A 381 -14.96 -19.85 10.97
C ALA A 381 -15.17 -19.47 12.46
N ASP A 382 -14.09 -19.13 13.15
CA ASP A 382 -14.09 -18.78 14.58
C ASP A 382 -14.09 -17.26 14.86
N SER A 383 -14.33 -16.42 13.83
CA SER A 383 -14.40 -14.96 14.00
C SER A 383 -15.62 -14.55 14.81
N ASP A 384 -15.42 -13.63 15.76
CA ASP A 384 -16.48 -12.99 16.55
C ASP A 384 -16.78 -11.59 15.99
N PRO A 385 -18.03 -11.30 15.56
CA PRO A 385 -18.38 -10.05 14.88
C PRO A 385 -18.03 -8.77 15.67
N GLU A 386 -18.18 -8.79 17.00
CA GLU A 386 -17.87 -7.61 17.84
C GLU A 386 -16.35 -7.41 17.97
N SER A 387 -15.59 -8.49 18.07
CA SER A 387 -14.13 -8.45 18.07
C SER A 387 -13.58 -7.93 16.75
N GLU A 388 -14.13 -8.39 15.61
CA GLU A 388 -13.74 -7.93 14.28
C GLU A 388 -14.09 -6.46 14.05
N LEU A 389 -15.24 -5.99 14.57
CA LEU A 389 -15.62 -4.58 14.55
C LEU A 389 -14.61 -3.71 15.33
N ALA A 390 -14.21 -4.18 16.52
CA ALA A 390 -13.21 -3.49 17.34
C ALA A 390 -11.82 -3.47 16.67
N GLU A 391 -11.44 -4.55 15.98
CA GLU A 391 -10.21 -4.63 15.19
C GLU A 391 -10.24 -3.65 14.01
N ALA A 392 -11.34 -3.62 13.24
CA ALA A 392 -11.51 -2.67 12.15
C ALA A 392 -11.43 -1.21 12.65
N ALA A 393 -12.04 -0.91 13.81
CA ALA A 393 -11.95 0.41 14.43
C ALA A 393 -10.51 0.80 14.78
N ALA A 394 -9.69 -0.14 15.29
CA ALA A 394 -8.27 0.09 15.57
C ALA A 394 -7.45 0.35 14.29
N LYS A 395 -7.86 -0.22 13.16
CA LYS A 395 -7.19 -0.05 11.86
C LYS A 395 -7.45 1.31 11.21
N PHE A 396 -8.50 2.05 11.61
CA PHE A 396 -8.71 3.44 11.19
C PHE A 396 -7.81 4.44 11.93
N VAL A 397 -7.38 4.12 13.15
CA VAL A 397 -6.64 5.03 14.05
C VAL A 397 -5.48 5.75 13.37
N PRO A 398 -4.58 5.10 12.61
CA PRO A 398 -3.44 5.79 12.01
C PRO A 398 -3.83 6.98 11.14
N VAL A 399 -4.79 6.78 10.26
CA VAL A 399 -5.23 7.84 9.33
C VAL A 399 -6.13 8.86 10.01
N ARG A 400 -7.01 8.40 10.92
CA ARG A 400 -7.87 9.29 11.70
C ARG A 400 -7.03 10.28 12.52
N ASP A 401 -6.04 9.80 13.26
CA ASP A 401 -5.17 10.64 14.09
C ASP A 401 -4.29 11.56 13.21
N ALA A 402 -3.90 11.10 12.02
CA ALA A 402 -3.18 11.92 11.06
C ALA A 402 -4.01 13.10 10.53
N LEU A 403 -5.34 12.98 10.49
CA LEU A 403 -6.27 14.07 10.15
C LEU A 403 -6.56 15.01 11.32
N GLY A 404 -6.16 14.68 12.56
CA GLY A 404 -6.23 15.61 13.70
C GLY A 404 -7.48 15.46 14.54
N SER A 405 -7.97 14.25 14.71
CA SER A 405 -9.07 13.93 15.66
C SER A 405 -8.53 13.72 17.07
#